data_d59018854ab83bc05fc333ed1e657cf0
#
_entry.id   d59018854ab83bc05fc333ed1e657cf0
#
_cell.length_a   1.000
_cell.length_b   1.000
_cell.length_c   1.000
_cell.angle_alpha   90.00
_cell.angle_beta   90.00
_cell.angle_gamma   90.00
#
_symmetry.space_group_name_H-M   'P 1'
#
loop_
_entity.id
_entity.type
_entity.pdbx_description
1 polymer ?
#
loop_
_entity_poly.entity_id
_entity_poly.type
_entity_poly.pdbx_seq_one_letter_code
_entity_poly.pdbx_strand_id
1 'polypeptide(L)'
;MAGKLHDAFIDELRDAYDAEKQLIKALPKMAKAATSPQLKGAFEAHLKETHGHVRRIEEVFESLDEAIRGKHCDGIAGIIEEGKSVMEEDVDDFTMDACLIAAGQRAEHYEIAAYGTLVAWARDMGHAEAADLLQETLDEEKAADAKLTLLAEGGINQQAADAAHSPITAV
;
A
#
# COMPACT_ATOMS: atom_id res chain seq x y z
N MET A 1 20.55 -0.37 26.45
CA MET A 1 21.49 0.32 25.52
C MET A 1 20.66 1.31 24.72
N ALA A 2 21.10 2.54 24.52
CA ALA A 2 20.45 3.43 23.59
C ALA A 2 20.64 2.83 22.18
N GLY A 3 19.54 2.54 21.48
CA GLY A 3 19.58 2.02 20.13
C GLY A 3 20.30 2.99 19.19
N LYS A 4 21.02 2.45 18.23
CA LYS A 4 21.64 3.25 17.17
C LYS A 4 20.66 3.39 16.00
N LEU A 5 20.92 4.30 15.08
CA LEU A 5 20.10 4.47 13.87
C LEU A 5 20.00 3.15 13.08
N HIS A 6 21.08 2.36 13.05
CA HIS A 6 21.06 1.04 12.44
C HIS A 6 20.01 0.09 13.07
N ASP A 7 19.91 0.07 14.41
CA ASP A 7 18.92 -0.77 15.09
C ASP A 7 17.48 -0.33 14.75
N ALA A 8 17.26 0.98 14.68
CA ALA A 8 15.97 1.55 14.25
C ALA A 8 15.65 1.23 12.79
N PHE A 9 16.65 1.30 11.91
CA PHE A 9 16.51 0.94 10.50
C PHE A 9 16.12 -0.53 10.31
N ILE A 10 16.79 -1.44 11.03
CA ILE A 10 16.45 -2.88 10.97
C ILE A 10 15.05 -3.15 11.55
N ASP A 11 14.65 -2.43 12.60
CA ASP A 11 13.30 -2.56 13.18
C ASP A 11 12.22 -2.07 12.20
N GLU A 12 12.46 -0.94 11.52
CA GLU A 12 11.56 -0.38 10.50
C GLU A 12 11.51 -1.28 9.26
N LEU A 13 12.64 -1.85 8.85
CA LEU A 13 12.69 -2.82 7.74
C LEU A 13 11.87 -4.08 8.05
N ARG A 14 11.90 -4.56 9.30
CA ARG A 14 11.07 -5.68 9.76
C ARG A 14 9.59 -5.35 9.78
N ASP A 15 9.26 -4.13 10.14
CA ASP A 15 7.89 -3.61 10.11
C ASP A 15 7.38 -3.54 8.66
N ALA A 16 8.15 -2.95 7.75
CA ALA A 16 7.83 -2.89 6.33
C ALA A 16 7.66 -4.30 5.71
N TYR A 17 8.52 -5.25 6.07
CA TYR A 17 8.41 -6.63 5.59
C TYR A 17 7.09 -7.30 5.99
N ASP A 18 6.61 -7.07 7.22
CA ASP A 18 5.32 -7.58 7.67
C ASP A 18 4.16 -6.81 7.01
N ALA A 19 4.29 -5.49 6.83
CA ALA A 19 3.30 -4.67 6.14
C ALA A 19 3.01 -5.20 4.73
N GLU A 20 4.04 -5.43 3.93
CA GLU A 20 3.92 -6.01 2.59
C GLU A 20 3.21 -7.38 2.60
N LYS A 21 3.56 -8.24 3.56
CA LYS A 21 2.93 -9.57 3.70
C LYS A 21 1.47 -9.49 4.12
N GLN A 22 1.07 -8.47 4.83
CA GLN A 22 -0.33 -8.19 5.15
C GLN A 22 -1.07 -7.69 3.90
N LEU A 23 -0.46 -6.79 3.11
CA LEU A 23 -1.03 -6.26 1.87
C LEU A 23 -1.20 -7.32 0.78
N ILE A 24 -0.27 -8.27 0.64
CA ILE A 24 -0.44 -9.44 -0.23
C ILE A 24 -1.76 -10.19 0.05
N LYS A 25 -2.22 -10.19 1.31
CA LYS A 25 -3.49 -10.84 1.69
C LYS A 25 -4.70 -9.91 1.54
N ALA A 26 -4.51 -8.61 1.61
CA ALA A 26 -5.56 -7.61 1.54
C ALA A 26 -5.92 -7.23 0.09
N LEU A 27 -4.93 -6.99 -0.77
CA LEU A 27 -5.11 -6.55 -2.16
C LEU A 27 -6.03 -7.43 -3.00
N PRO A 28 -5.99 -8.79 -2.93
CA PRO A 28 -6.95 -9.63 -3.64
C PRO A 28 -8.41 -9.40 -3.24
N LYS A 29 -8.66 -9.02 -1.97
CA LYS A 29 -10.00 -8.73 -1.48
C LYS A 29 -10.50 -7.40 -2.03
N MET A 30 -9.63 -6.38 -2.07
CA MET A 30 -9.95 -5.08 -2.68
C MET A 30 -10.21 -5.23 -4.17
N ALA A 31 -9.37 -5.99 -4.90
CA ALA A 31 -9.58 -6.28 -6.31
C ALA A 31 -10.91 -7.01 -6.58
N LYS A 32 -11.32 -7.91 -5.66
CA LYS A 32 -12.61 -8.61 -5.76
C LYS A 32 -13.80 -7.70 -5.47
N ALA A 33 -13.65 -6.74 -4.57
CA ALA A 33 -14.71 -5.78 -4.20
C ALA A 33 -14.90 -4.68 -5.25
N ALA A 34 -13.85 -4.34 -6.01
CA ALA A 34 -13.91 -3.34 -7.06
C ALA A 34 -14.82 -3.79 -8.22
N THR A 35 -15.71 -2.89 -8.66
CA THR A 35 -16.61 -3.10 -9.81
C THR A 35 -16.04 -2.51 -11.08
N SER A 36 -15.29 -1.40 -11.01
CA SER A 36 -14.54 -0.84 -12.13
C SER A 36 -13.43 -1.80 -12.58
N PRO A 37 -13.42 -2.24 -13.86
CA PRO A 37 -12.36 -3.10 -14.38
C PRO A 37 -10.97 -2.46 -14.29
N GLN A 38 -10.89 -1.14 -14.41
CA GLN A 38 -9.65 -0.39 -14.32
C GLN A 38 -9.11 -0.38 -12.89
N LEU A 39 -9.98 -0.16 -11.89
CA LEU A 39 -9.61 -0.20 -10.48
C LEU A 39 -9.21 -1.60 -10.04
N LYS A 40 -9.96 -2.61 -10.44
CA LYS A 40 -9.61 -4.01 -10.23
C LYS A 40 -8.23 -4.34 -10.80
N GLY A 41 -7.99 -3.95 -12.05
CA GLY A 41 -6.71 -4.15 -12.71
C GLY A 41 -5.55 -3.42 -12.02
N ALA A 42 -5.81 -2.23 -11.43
CA ALA A 42 -4.81 -1.51 -10.65
C ALA A 42 -4.41 -2.28 -9.39
N PHE A 43 -5.35 -2.79 -8.60
CA PHE A 43 -5.06 -3.61 -7.42
C PHE A 43 -4.37 -4.94 -7.78
N GLU A 44 -4.77 -5.59 -8.88
CA GLU A 44 -4.12 -6.82 -9.35
C GLU A 44 -2.68 -6.59 -9.82
N ALA A 45 -2.41 -5.44 -10.46
CA ALA A 45 -1.06 -5.04 -10.85
C ALA A 45 -0.20 -4.75 -9.62
N HIS A 46 -0.73 -3.95 -8.69
CA HIS A 46 -0.03 -3.60 -7.46
C HIS A 46 0.28 -4.84 -6.59
N LEU A 47 -0.59 -5.83 -6.54
CA LEU A 47 -0.30 -7.11 -5.89
C LEU A 47 0.97 -7.78 -6.44
N LYS A 48 1.22 -7.69 -7.74
CA LYS A 48 2.45 -8.25 -8.34
C LYS A 48 3.68 -7.44 -7.94
N GLU A 49 3.56 -6.12 -7.86
CA GLU A 49 4.60 -5.22 -7.38
C GLU A 49 4.92 -5.52 -5.91
N THR A 50 3.91 -5.66 -5.05
CA THR A 50 4.04 -6.02 -3.63
C THR A 50 4.81 -7.32 -3.41
N HIS A 51 4.62 -8.33 -4.24
CA HIS A 51 5.47 -9.52 -4.23
C HIS A 51 6.93 -9.21 -4.60
N GLY A 52 7.17 -8.20 -5.44
CA GLY A 52 8.49 -7.67 -5.75
C GLY A 52 9.11 -6.95 -4.55
N HIS A 53 8.33 -6.15 -3.84
CA HIS A 53 8.74 -5.42 -2.63
C HIS A 53 9.24 -6.38 -1.55
N VAL A 54 8.50 -7.45 -1.29
CA VAL A 54 8.93 -8.50 -0.34
C VAL A 54 10.30 -9.04 -0.71
N ARG A 55 10.54 -9.39 -1.98
CA ARG A 55 11.86 -9.91 -2.41
C ARG A 55 12.96 -8.88 -2.25
N ARG A 56 12.72 -7.61 -2.59
CA ARG A 56 13.72 -6.54 -2.40
C ARG A 56 14.06 -6.34 -0.93
N ILE A 57 13.08 -6.42 -0.02
CA ILE A 57 13.36 -6.35 1.42
C ILE A 57 14.21 -7.55 1.86
N GLU A 58 13.95 -8.74 1.35
CA GLU A 58 14.76 -9.93 1.63
C GLU A 58 16.21 -9.74 1.14
N GLU A 59 16.41 -9.20 -0.07
CA GLU A 59 17.73 -8.83 -0.60
C GLU A 59 18.42 -7.76 0.27
N VAL A 60 17.68 -6.79 0.79
CA VAL A 60 18.21 -5.79 1.73
C VAL A 60 18.70 -6.44 3.02
N PHE A 61 17.93 -7.35 3.62
CA PHE A 61 18.38 -8.10 4.80
C PHE A 61 19.66 -8.89 4.51
N GLU A 62 19.72 -9.56 3.36
CA GLU A 62 20.91 -10.34 2.95
C GLU A 62 22.14 -9.42 2.76
N SER A 63 21.97 -8.25 2.13
CA SER A 63 23.07 -7.29 1.91
C SER A 63 23.66 -6.72 3.21
N LEU A 64 22.90 -6.78 4.30
CA LEU A 64 23.27 -6.29 5.62
C LEU A 64 23.72 -7.41 6.58
N ASP A 65 23.75 -8.65 6.13
CA ASP A 65 24.02 -9.86 6.96
C ASP A 65 23.03 -9.98 8.13
N GLU A 66 21.77 -9.57 7.91
CA GLU A 66 20.69 -9.59 8.87
C GLU A 66 19.70 -10.74 8.62
N ALA A 67 19.10 -11.26 9.70
CA ALA A 67 18.12 -12.33 9.58
C ALA A 67 16.80 -11.83 8.99
N ILE A 68 16.31 -12.50 7.94
CA ILE A 68 15.01 -12.21 7.32
C ILE A 68 13.89 -12.57 8.31
N ARG A 69 13.26 -11.56 8.90
CA ARG A 69 12.11 -11.74 9.79
C ARG A 69 11.27 -10.48 9.85
N GLY A 70 9.94 -10.65 9.98
CA GLY A 70 9.01 -9.56 10.21
C GLY A 70 8.85 -9.21 11.69
N LYS A 71 8.39 -7.99 11.93
CA LYS A 71 7.82 -7.48 13.17
C LYS A 71 6.41 -7.01 12.83
N HIS A 72 5.41 -7.40 13.63
CA HIS A 72 4.02 -7.05 13.30
C HIS A 72 3.85 -5.54 13.11
N CYS A 73 3.35 -5.15 11.94
CA CYS A 73 3.07 -3.76 11.60
C CYS A 73 1.65 -3.41 12.03
N ASP A 74 1.50 -2.76 13.19
CA ASP A 74 0.20 -2.31 13.68
C ASP A 74 -0.40 -1.20 12.81
N GLY A 75 0.44 -0.37 12.18
CA GLY A 75 0.01 0.72 11.32
C GLY A 75 -0.75 0.22 10.10
N ILE A 76 -0.14 -0.66 9.32
CA ILE A 76 -0.80 -1.22 8.12
C ILE A 76 -1.95 -2.14 8.50
N ALA A 77 -1.87 -2.87 9.63
CA ALA A 77 -2.96 -3.68 10.13
C ALA A 77 -4.21 -2.83 10.41
N GLY A 78 -4.06 -1.65 11.00
CA GLY A 78 -5.13 -0.69 11.22
C GLY A 78 -5.74 -0.16 9.92
N ILE A 79 -4.90 0.20 8.95
CA ILE A 79 -5.34 0.67 7.62
C ILE A 79 -6.11 -0.45 6.88
N ILE A 80 -5.64 -1.69 6.94
CA ILE A 80 -6.33 -2.84 6.35
C ILE A 80 -7.68 -3.09 7.02
N GLU A 81 -7.78 -2.94 8.34
CA GLU A 81 -9.05 -3.11 9.06
C GLU A 81 -10.05 -2.00 8.70
N GLU A 82 -9.60 -0.75 8.52
CA GLU A 82 -10.44 0.33 7.98
C GLU A 82 -10.93 0.00 6.57
N GLY A 83 -10.05 -0.49 5.68
CA GLY A 83 -10.42 -0.91 4.33
C GLY A 83 -11.40 -2.08 4.31
N LYS A 84 -11.27 -3.00 5.26
CA LYS A 84 -12.21 -4.11 5.43
C LYS A 84 -13.59 -3.59 5.88
N SER A 85 -13.63 -2.67 6.83
CA SER A 85 -14.89 -2.04 7.27
C SER A 85 -15.60 -1.34 6.10
N VAL A 86 -14.85 -0.64 5.23
CA VAL A 86 -15.38 -0.02 4.00
C VAL A 86 -16.03 -1.07 3.09
N MET A 87 -15.40 -2.24 2.89
CA MET A 87 -15.96 -3.29 2.03
C MET A 87 -17.21 -3.98 2.62
N GLU A 88 -17.50 -3.78 3.89
CA GLU A 88 -18.68 -4.30 4.59
C GLU A 88 -19.86 -3.30 4.60
N GLU A 89 -19.65 -2.05 4.13
CA GLU A 89 -20.68 -1.03 4.04
C GLU A 89 -21.71 -1.35 2.95
N ASP A 90 -22.97 -1.06 3.24
CA ASP A 90 -24.10 -1.22 2.28
C ASP A 90 -24.21 0.06 1.42
N VAL A 91 -23.36 0.15 0.42
CA VAL A 91 -23.31 1.28 -0.53
C VAL A 91 -23.42 0.77 -1.97
N ASP A 92 -23.79 1.66 -2.90
CA ASP A 92 -23.81 1.32 -4.32
C ASP A 92 -22.39 1.06 -4.88
N ASP A 93 -22.31 0.39 -6.02
CA ASP A 93 -21.07 -0.03 -6.66
C ASP A 93 -20.12 1.14 -6.96
N PHE A 94 -20.63 2.29 -7.38
CA PHE A 94 -19.80 3.45 -7.71
C PHE A 94 -19.21 4.09 -6.45
N THR A 95 -20.01 4.17 -5.39
CA THR A 95 -19.56 4.63 -4.07
C THR A 95 -18.52 3.67 -3.50
N MET A 96 -18.72 2.36 -3.64
CA MET A 96 -17.75 1.36 -3.21
C MET A 96 -16.39 1.56 -3.91
N ASP A 97 -16.36 1.73 -5.22
CA ASP A 97 -15.11 1.96 -5.96
C ASP A 97 -14.38 3.23 -5.49
N ALA A 98 -15.10 4.33 -5.25
CA ALA A 98 -14.51 5.56 -4.71
C ALA A 98 -13.94 5.35 -3.30
N CYS A 99 -14.64 4.60 -2.45
CA CYS A 99 -14.18 4.27 -1.10
C CYS A 99 -12.95 3.34 -1.11
N LEU A 100 -12.90 2.38 -2.05
CA LEU A 100 -11.74 1.49 -2.22
C LEU A 100 -10.49 2.27 -2.66
N ILE A 101 -10.63 3.28 -3.52
CA ILE A 101 -9.52 4.17 -3.86
C ILE A 101 -9.01 4.89 -2.62
N ALA A 102 -9.90 5.47 -1.82
CA ALA A 102 -9.53 6.17 -0.60
C ALA A 102 -8.82 5.26 0.42
N ALA A 103 -9.26 4.01 0.55
CA ALA A 103 -8.62 3.01 1.40
C ALA A 103 -7.23 2.62 0.86
N GLY A 104 -7.11 2.37 -0.46
CA GLY A 104 -5.83 2.08 -1.12
C GLY A 104 -4.83 3.20 -0.92
N GLN A 105 -5.21 4.45 -1.19
CA GLN A 105 -4.30 5.59 -1.04
C GLN A 105 -3.78 5.78 0.39
N ARG A 106 -4.54 5.42 1.43
CA ARG A 106 -4.03 5.42 2.80
C ARG A 106 -2.88 4.43 2.98
N ALA A 107 -2.98 3.24 2.39
CA ALA A 107 -1.92 2.25 2.42
C ALA A 107 -0.68 2.76 1.67
N GLU A 108 -0.85 3.26 0.43
CA GLU A 108 0.24 3.82 -0.36
C GLU A 108 0.97 4.94 0.38
N HIS A 109 0.25 5.89 1.01
CA HIS A 109 0.87 6.98 1.76
C HIS A 109 1.60 6.51 3.01
N TYR A 110 1.12 5.46 3.68
CA TYR A 110 1.84 4.81 4.77
C TYR A 110 3.17 4.24 4.26
N GLU A 111 3.15 3.50 3.15
CA GLU A 111 4.34 2.87 2.56
C GLU A 111 5.31 3.89 1.98
N ILE A 112 4.83 4.95 1.32
CA ILE A 112 5.66 6.07 0.86
C ILE A 112 6.41 6.71 2.03
N ALA A 113 5.78 6.91 3.17
CA ALA A 113 6.43 7.45 4.37
C ALA A 113 7.47 6.47 4.95
N ALA A 114 7.14 5.18 5.06
CA ALA A 114 8.02 4.15 5.56
C ALA A 114 9.25 3.97 4.66
N TYR A 115 9.05 3.74 3.36
CA TYR A 115 10.16 3.58 2.40
C TYR A 115 10.98 4.85 2.23
N GLY A 116 10.37 6.04 2.26
CA GLY A 116 11.09 7.31 2.23
C GLY A 116 12.06 7.44 3.42
N THR A 117 11.63 7.03 4.60
CA THR A 117 12.45 6.98 5.80
C THR A 117 13.58 5.95 5.67
N LEU A 118 13.27 4.73 5.25
CA LEU A 118 14.26 3.66 5.05
C LEU A 118 15.33 4.04 4.03
N VAL A 119 14.96 4.63 2.90
CA VAL A 119 15.91 5.12 1.88
C VAL A 119 16.84 6.18 2.45
N ALA A 120 16.29 7.17 3.16
CA ALA A 120 17.08 8.24 3.77
C ALA A 120 18.09 7.69 4.78
N TRP A 121 17.67 6.83 5.69
CA TRP A 121 18.54 6.23 6.69
C TRP A 121 19.60 5.31 6.08
N ALA A 122 19.24 4.49 5.07
CA ALA A 122 20.21 3.65 4.35
C ALA A 122 21.31 4.50 3.71
N ARG A 123 20.96 5.62 3.07
CA ARG A 123 21.92 6.56 2.47
C ARG A 123 22.85 7.20 3.51
N ASP A 124 22.28 7.69 4.60
CA ASP A 124 23.06 8.35 5.67
C ASP A 124 24.01 7.38 6.37
N MET A 125 23.68 6.09 6.43
CA MET A 125 24.54 5.04 6.97
C MET A 125 25.53 4.45 5.95
N GLY A 126 25.45 4.85 4.67
CA GLY A 126 26.33 4.35 3.60
C GLY A 126 25.95 2.98 3.03
N HIS A 127 24.73 2.51 3.27
CA HIS A 127 24.19 1.27 2.73
C HIS A 127 23.61 1.51 1.32
N ALA A 128 24.49 1.72 0.33
CA ALA A 128 24.10 2.16 -1.01
C ALA A 128 23.20 1.13 -1.73
N GLU A 129 23.55 -0.14 -1.68
CA GLU A 129 22.77 -1.22 -2.30
C GLU A 129 21.36 -1.32 -1.70
N ALA A 130 21.24 -1.29 -0.37
CA ALA A 130 19.96 -1.26 0.32
C ALA A 130 19.13 -0.03 -0.06
N ALA A 131 19.76 1.14 -0.14
CA ALA A 131 19.09 2.38 -0.52
C ALA A 131 18.54 2.33 -1.95
N ASP A 132 19.26 1.74 -2.89
CA ASP A 132 18.82 1.62 -4.28
C ASP A 132 17.63 0.66 -4.40
N LEU A 133 17.68 -0.51 -3.75
CA LEU A 133 16.57 -1.47 -3.73
C LEU A 133 15.29 -0.87 -3.11
N LEU A 134 15.43 -0.17 -1.98
CA LEU A 134 14.31 0.48 -1.30
C LEU A 134 13.76 1.67 -2.10
N GLN A 135 14.62 2.37 -2.86
CA GLN A 135 14.19 3.46 -3.74
C GLN A 135 13.30 2.95 -4.89
N GLU A 136 13.61 1.80 -5.47
CA GLU A 136 12.76 1.19 -6.50
C GLU A 136 11.34 0.94 -5.96
N THR A 137 11.22 0.37 -4.76
CA THR A 137 9.92 0.19 -4.12
C THR A 137 9.22 1.51 -3.86
N LEU A 138 9.92 2.51 -3.29
CA LEU A 138 9.34 3.84 -3.06
C LEU A 138 8.78 4.48 -4.35
N ASP A 139 9.46 4.29 -5.48
CA ASP A 139 9.02 4.83 -6.75
C ASP A 139 7.78 4.08 -7.29
N GLU A 140 7.69 2.77 -7.07
CA GLU A 140 6.51 1.96 -7.39
C GLU A 140 5.30 2.35 -6.53
N GLU A 141 5.47 2.59 -5.20
CA GLU A 141 4.40 3.07 -4.31
C GLU A 141 3.85 4.44 -4.73
N LYS A 142 4.73 5.37 -5.09
CA LYS A 142 4.33 6.68 -5.62
C LYS A 142 3.57 6.54 -6.95
N ALA A 143 3.96 5.60 -7.79
CA ALA A 143 3.27 5.35 -9.05
C ALA A 143 1.88 4.71 -8.82
N ALA A 144 1.75 3.82 -7.83
CA ALA A 144 0.48 3.22 -7.44
C ALA A 144 -0.49 4.28 -6.90
N ASP A 145 -0.05 5.16 -5.99
CA ASP A 145 -0.85 6.30 -5.49
C ASP A 145 -1.31 7.23 -6.63
N ALA A 146 -0.38 7.62 -7.51
CA ALA A 146 -0.70 8.44 -8.68
C ALA A 146 -1.71 7.75 -9.61
N LYS A 147 -1.63 6.43 -9.77
CA LYS A 147 -2.58 5.64 -10.56
C LYS A 147 -3.98 5.67 -9.95
N LEU A 148 -4.10 5.53 -8.65
CA LEU A 148 -5.38 5.61 -7.94
C LEU A 148 -5.97 7.01 -8.07
N THR A 149 -5.17 8.07 -7.94
CA THR A 149 -5.59 9.46 -8.17
C THR A 149 -6.14 9.65 -9.59
N LEU A 150 -5.44 9.14 -10.62
CA LEU A 150 -5.90 9.23 -12.00
C LEU A 150 -7.24 8.51 -12.24
N LEU A 151 -7.46 7.37 -11.57
CA LEU A 151 -8.74 6.64 -11.66
C LEU A 151 -9.86 7.41 -10.97
N ALA A 152 -9.59 7.99 -9.79
CA ALA A 152 -10.55 8.79 -9.04
C ALA A 152 -11.02 10.01 -9.85
N GLU A 153 -10.06 10.82 -10.35
CA GLU A 153 -10.30 12.03 -11.12
C GLU A 153 -10.76 11.73 -12.55
N GLY A 154 -10.40 10.57 -13.10
CA GLY A 154 -10.77 10.10 -14.44
C GLY A 154 -12.22 9.61 -14.58
N GLY A 155 -13.03 9.72 -13.53
CA GLY A 155 -14.46 9.49 -13.60
C GLY A 155 -15.09 8.67 -12.47
N ILE A 156 -14.31 7.90 -11.70
CA ILE A 156 -14.88 7.06 -10.61
C ILE A 156 -15.60 7.95 -9.58
N ASN A 157 -14.96 9.03 -9.12
CA ASN A 157 -15.58 9.95 -8.17
C ASN A 157 -16.83 10.65 -8.75
N GLN A 158 -16.79 10.99 -10.05
CA GLN A 158 -17.95 11.64 -10.69
C GLN A 158 -19.12 10.66 -10.80
N GLN A 159 -18.88 9.40 -11.15
CA GLN A 159 -19.92 8.37 -11.21
C GLN A 159 -20.58 8.14 -9.84
N ALA A 160 -19.79 8.12 -8.76
CA ALA A 160 -20.30 8.03 -7.40
C ALA A 160 -21.15 9.26 -7.02
N ALA A 161 -20.69 10.46 -7.38
CA ALA A 161 -21.44 11.69 -7.13
C ALA A 161 -22.77 11.74 -7.90
N ASP A 162 -22.78 11.31 -9.14
CA ASP A 162 -23.98 11.27 -10.00
C ASP A 162 -24.99 10.22 -9.48
N ALA A 163 -24.52 9.08 -9.00
CA ALA A 163 -25.36 8.06 -8.38
C ALA A 163 -26.09 8.58 -7.13
N ALA A 164 -25.41 9.39 -6.31
CA ALA A 164 -26.00 10.02 -5.13
C ALA A 164 -27.14 11.02 -5.45
N HIS A 165 -27.17 11.57 -6.67
CA HIS A 165 -28.19 12.53 -7.13
C HIS A 165 -29.30 11.88 -7.98
N SER A 166 -29.18 10.58 -8.29
CA SER A 166 -30.24 9.89 -9.02
C SER A 166 -31.47 9.69 -8.12
N PRO A 167 -32.69 10.04 -8.57
CA PRO A 167 -33.90 9.80 -7.77
C PRO A 167 -34.04 8.30 -7.52
N ILE A 168 -34.22 7.92 -6.25
CA ILE A 168 -34.55 6.55 -5.87
C ILE A 168 -35.86 6.20 -6.60
N THR A 169 -35.78 5.46 -7.69
CA THR A 169 -36.96 4.88 -8.31
C THR A 169 -37.46 3.79 -7.36
N ALA A 170 -38.39 4.16 -6.48
CA ALA A 170 -39.10 3.20 -5.66
C ALA A 170 -39.84 2.22 -6.61
N VAL A 171 -39.46 0.96 -6.54
CA VAL A 171 -40.16 -0.17 -7.15
C VAL A 171 -41.18 -0.70 -6.17
#